data_6f089b79f5e0220905455be28691f246
#
_entry.id   6f089b79f5e0220905455be28691f246
#
_cell.length_a   1.000
_cell.length_b   1.000
_cell.length_c   1.000
_cell.angle_alpha   90.00
_cell.angle_beta   90.00
_cell.angle_gamma   90.00
#
_symmetry.space_group_name_H-M   'P 1'
#
loop_
_entity.id
_entity.type
_entity.pdbx_description
1 polymer ?
#
loop_
_entity_poly.entity_id
_entity_poly.type
_entity_poly.pdbx_seq_one_letter_code
_entity_poly.pdbx_strand_id
1 'polypeptide(L)'
;MEFLKPLQIESFNKGTSTGSQWIESSASAIQSISPVDGKLIASVSATDRKGYDAVIDKAQKAFQEWRKWPAPKRGEIVRQIGEALREKKQDLGKLVSYEMGKSLQEGLGEVQEMIDICDFSVGLSRQLHGLTMHSERPAHRMYEQWHPLGVVGIISAFNFPVAVWSWNSMLSWVCGNVCVWKASEKTPLCALACQHIAASVFAKNNVPEGVSGIITGERNVGEWLVQDTRVPLISATGSTAMGKAVGTAVASRFGKSILELGGNNAIIISEHADLDIAILGSLFGAVGTAGQRCTSTRRLIIHESIYEKVKTKLIAAYSQLRIGNPLDPKNHVGPLID
;
A
#
# COMPACT_ATOMS: atom_id res chain seq x y z
N MET A 1 14.43 -17.47 -9.82
CA MET A 1 13.09 -16.88 -10.02
C MET A 1 13.20 -15.79 -11.09
N GLU A 2 12.70 -16.10 -12.28
CA GLU A 2 12.87 -15.24 -13.46
C GLU A 2 12.20 -13.87 -13.31
N PHE A 3 11.09 -13.79 -12.57
CA PHE A 3 10.33 -12.56 -12.36
C PHE A 3 11.03 -11.52 -11.47
N LEU A 4 12.10 -11.86 -10.75
CA LEU A 4 12.86 -10.89 -9.94
C LEU A 4 13.73 -9.97 -10.79
N LYS A 5 14.33 -10.48 -11.86
CA LYS A 5 15.24 -9.72 -12.72
C LYS A 5 14.58 -8.51 -13.41
N PRO A 6 13.37 -8.63 -14.00
CA PRO A 6 12.67 -7.48 -14.57
C PRO A 6 12.29 -6.41 -13.54
N LEU A 7 12.22 -6.77 -12.25
CA LEU A 7 11.91 -5.89 -11.12
C LEU A 7 13.18 -5.32 -10.45
N GLN A 8 14.38 -5.65 -10.98
CA GLN A 8 15.68 -5.22 -10.45
C GLN A 8 15.93 -5.68 -9.00
N ILE A 9 15.44 -6.85 -8.65
CA ILE A 9 15.68 -7.48 -7.33
C ILE A 9 16.86 -8.42 -7.44
N GLU A 10 17.89 -8.15 -6.64
CA GLU A 10 19.12 -8.93 -6.53
C GLU A 10 19.12 -9.80 -5.26
N SER A 11 20.14 -10.63 -5.07
CA SER A 11 20.28 -11.46 -3.85
C SER A 11 20.49 -10.61 -2.58
N PHE A 12 21.12 -9.44 -2.72
CA PHE A 12 21.22 -8.41 -1.67
C PHE A 12 20.86 -7.06 -2.24
N ASN A 13 19.99 -6.33 -1.55
CA ASN A 13 19.44 -5.05 -1.99
C ASN A 13 19.62 -3.98 -0.92
N LYS A 14 19.82 -2.74 -1.34
CA LYS A 14 19.73 -1.59 -0.43
C LYS A 14 18.26 -1.30 -0.12
N GLY A 15 17.95 -1.04 1.13
CA GLY A 15 16.57 -0.78 1.58
C GLY A 15 16.25 0.70 1.83
N THR A 16 17.18 1.61 1.55
CA THR A 16 16.99 3.04 1.76
C THR A 16 17.19 3.78 0.46
N SER A 17 16.19 4.57 0.04
CA SER A 17 16.27 5.33 -1.21
C SER A 17 15.59 6.69 -1.08
N THR A 18 16.16 7.69 -1.75
CA THR A 18 15.57 9.03 -1.91
C THR A 18 14.72 9.16 -3.19
N GLY A 19 14.69 8.13 -4.01
CA GLY A 19 14.04 8.10 -5.31
C GLY A 19 14.78 7.14 -6.23
N SER A 20 15.64 7.67 -7.07
CA SER A 20 16.56 6.91 -7.91
C SER A 20 17.89 6.57 -7.21
N GLN A 21 18.25 7.30 -6.16
CA GLN A 21 19.50 7.11 -5.42
C GLN A 21 19.27 6.18 -4.21
N TRP A 22 20.05 5.10 -4.15
CA TRP A 22 20.05 4.13 -3.07
C TRP A 22 21.21 4.40 -2.12
N ILE A 23 20.91 4.45 -0.81
CA ILE A 23 21.84 4.82 0.26
C ILE A 23 22.38 3.55 0.92
N GLU A 24 23.68 3.50 1.18
CA GLU A 24 24.29 2.47 2.00
C GLU A 24 23.86 2.65 3.46
N SER A 25 23.64 1.53 4.13
CA SER A 25 23.26 1.49 5.53
C SER A 25 24.15 0.55 6.31
N SER A 26 24.46 0.94 7.54
CA SER A 26 25.21 0.11 8.50
C SER A 26 24.29 -0.80 9.34
N ALA A 27 22.96 -0.71 9.16
CA ALA A 27 22.01 -1.53 9.90
C ALA A 27 21.98 -2.98 9.38
N SER A 28 21.53 -3.90 10.23
CA SER A 28 21.38 -5.34 9.89
C SER A 28 20.44 -5.56 8.72
N ALA A 29 20.72 -6.60 7.94
CA ALA A 29 19.85 -6.94 6.83
C ALA A 29 18.59 -7.69 7.29
N ILE A 30 17.48 -7.40 6.61
CA ILE A 30 16.21 -8.10 6.70
C ILE A 30 16.25 -9.24 5.67
N GLN A 31 15.89 -10.43 6.07
CA GLN A 31 15.75 -11.58 5.18
C GLN A 31 14.29 -11.70 4.73
N SER A 32 14.05 -11.63 3.43
CA SER A 32 12.75 -11.94 2.86
C SER A 32 12.67 -13.44 2.59
N ILE A 33 11.85 -14.13 3.36
CA ILE A 33 11.65 -15.57 3.30
C ILE A 33 10.26 -15.85 2.73
N SER A 34 10.18 -16.68 1.68
CA SER A 34 8.91 -17.05 1.10
C SER A 34 8.11 -17.97 2.03
N PRO A 35 6.82 -17.64 2.33
CA PRO A 35 5.96 -18.53 3.08
C PRO A 35 5.51 -19.76 2.26
N VAL A 36 5.82 -19.78 0.97
CA VAL A 36 5.44 -20.87 0.05
C VAL A 36 6.27 -22.12 0.27
N ASP A 37 7.58 -21.95 0.47
CA ASP A 37 8.54 -23.06 0.57
C ASP A 37 9.64 -22.83 1.63
N GLY A 38 9.55 -21.76 2.42
CA GLY A 38 10.50 -21.44 3.47
C GLY A 38 11.87 -20.98 2.99
N LYS A 39 12.05 -20.71 1.68
CA LYS A 39 13.35 -20.33 1.13
C LYS A 39 13.58 -18.82 1.24
N LEU A 40 14.85 -18.47 1.43
CA LEU A 40 15.32 -17.10 1.30
C LEU A 40 15.12 -16.64 -0.16
N ILE A 41 14.38 -15.54 -0.35
CA ILE A 41 14.20 -14.90 -1.66
C ILE A 41 15.39 -13.98 -1.92
N ALA A 42 15.62 -13.03 -1.01
CA ALA A 42 16.72 -12.08 -1.04
C ALA A 42 16.88 -11.41 0.33
N SER A 43 17.94 -10.64 0.50
CA SER A 43 18.18 -9.81 1.69
C SER A 43 18.08 -8.33 1.34
N VAL A 44 17.67 -7.52 2.32
CA VAL A 44 17.52 -6.06 2.18
C VAL A 44 18.18 -5.37 3.38
N SER A 45 19.10 -4.43 3.16
CA SER A 45 19.67 -3.67 4.27
C SER A 45 18.59 -2.80 4.93
N ALA A 46 18.44 -2.84 6.25
CA ALA A 46 17.54 -1.95 6.95
C ALA A 46 18.08 -0.50 6.92
N THR A 47 17.20 0.47 7.07
CA THR A 47 17.55 1.89 7.14
C THR A 47 18.15 2.21 8.51
N ASP A 48 19.35 2.77 8.54
CA ASP A 48 19.92 3.37 9.75
C ASP A 48 19.46 4.81 9.96
N ARG A 49 19.78 5.41 11.11
CA ARG A 49 19.32 6.75 11.44
C ARG A 49 19.84 7.81 10.45
N LYS A 50 21.08 7.68 9.99
CA LYS A 50 21.69 8.59 9.03
C LYS A 50 20.97 8.52 7.67
N GLY A 51 20.66 7.31 7.19
CA GLY A 51 19.89 7.07 5.98
C GLY A 51 18.49 7.64 6.09
N TYR A 52 17.82 7.43 7.23
CA TYR A 52 16.51 8.00 7.51
C TYR A 52 16.50 9.53 7.38
N ASP A 53 17.41 10.20 8.08
CA ASP A 53 17.48 11.67 8.05
C ASP A 53 17.79 12.18 6.63
N ALA A 54 18.67 11.51 5.90
CA ALA A 54 18.95 11.86 4.50
C ALA A 54 17.71 11.76 3.59
N VAL A 55 16.88 10.74 3.78
CA VAL A 55 15.61 10.57 3.02
C VAL A 55 14.63 11.70 3.36
N ILE A 56 14.41 12.01 4.64
CA ILE A 56 13.49 13.07 5.05
C ILE A 56 13.96 14.45 4.58
N ASP A 57 15.24 14.77 4.72
CA ASP A 57 15.79 16.05 4.27
C ASP A 57 15.67 16.21 2.74
N LYS A 58 15.89 15.12 1.99
CA LYS A 58 15.72 15.13 0.55
C LYS A 58 14.26 15.32 0.16
N ALA A 59 13.34 14.65 0.86
CA ALA A 59 11.90 14.79 0.65
C ALA A 59 11.42 16.23 0.91
N GLN A 60 11.88 16.87 1.99
CA GLN A 60 11.54 18.27 2.27
C GLN A 60 12.02 19.23 1.16
N LYS A 61 13.23 19.03 0.64
CA LYS A 61 13.75 19.82 -0.48
C LYS A 61 12.92 19.58 -1.74
N ALA A 62 12.66 18.33 -2.09
CA ALA A 62 11.84 17.96 -3.24
C ALA A 62 10.43 18.57 -3.18
N PHE A 63 9.81 18.63 -2.00
CA PHE A 63 8.51 19.25 -1.81
C PHE A 63 8.46 20.69 -2.26
N GLN A 64 9.52 21.50 -2.00
CA GLN A 64 9.57 22.93 -2.38
C GLN A 64 9.54 23.12 -3.90
N GLU A 65 9.98 22.14 -4.67
CA GLU A 65 9.97 22.17 -6.13
C GLU A 65 8.69 21.50 -6.68
N TRP A 66 8.37 20.28 -6.20
CA TRP A 66 7.25 19.50 -6.69
C TRP A 66 5.89 20.19 -6.52
N ARG A 67 5.67 20.86 -5.39
CA ARG A 67 4.44 21.62 -5.13
C ARG A 67 4.15 22.73 -6.14
N LYS A 68 5.18 23.22 -6.84
CA LYS A 68 5.06 24.27 -7.85
C LYS A 68 4.66 23.73 -9.22
N TRP A 69 4.79 22.44 -9.46
CA TRP A 69 4.35 21.84 -10.70
C TRP A 69 2.82 21.90 -10.80
N PRO A 70 2.26 22.26 -11.96
CA PRO A 70 0.81 22.20 -12.16
C PRO A 70 0.26 20.79 -11.89
N ALA A 71 -0.91 20.70 -11.23
CA ALA A 71 -1.49 19.40 -10.89
C ALA A 71 -1.68 18.47 -12.11
N PRO A 72 -2.12 18.93 -13.29
CA PRO A 72 -2.18 18.08 -14.47
C PRO A 72 -0.83 17.56 -14.94
N LYS A 73 0.27 18.31 -14.74
CA LYS A 73 1.62 17.85 -15.04
C LYS A 73 2.05 16.73 -14.08
N ARG A 74 1.71 16.85 -12.79
CA ARG A 74 1.92 15.78 -11.82
C ARG A 74 1.07 14.55 -12.16
N GLY A 75 -0.18 14.76 -12.62
CA GLY A 75 -1.05 13.70 -13.12
C GLY A 75 -0.45 12.94 -14.30
N GLU A 76 0.25 13.64 -15.23
CA GLU A 76 0.92 12.97 -16.35
C GLU A 76 2.05 12.02 -15.87
N ILE A 77 2.79 12.40 -14.83
CA ILE A 77 3.80 11.51 -14.22
C ILE A 77 3.11 10.25 -13.64
N VAL A 78 1.99 10.42 -12.93
CA VAL A 78 1.23 9.30 -12.37
C VAL A 78 0.66 8.40 -13.49
N ARG A 79 0.21 8.97 -14.62
CA ARG A 79 -0.22 8.20 -15.79
C ARG A 79 0.89 7.28 -16.32
N GLN A 80 2.11 7.83 -16.47
CA GLN A 80 3.27 7.05 -16.92
C GLN A 80 3.66 5.96 -15.92
N ILE A 81 3.49 6.19 -14.61
CA ILE A 81 3.68 5.14 -13.59
C ILE A 81 2.63 4.03 -13.81
N GLY A 82 1.37 4.37 -14.07
CA GLY A 82 0.33 3.39 -14.41
C GLY A 82 0.70 2.52 -15.61
N GLU A 83 1.27 3.11 -16.68
CA GLU A 83 1.77 2.35 -17.83
C GLU A 83 2.93 1.42 -17.45
N ALA A 84 3.91 1.91 -16.70
CA ALA A 84 5.03 1.10 -16.24
C ALA A 84 4.58 -0.07 -15.34
N LEU A 85 3.54 0.12 -14.52
CA LEU A 85 2.91 -0.93 -13.73
C LEU A 85 2.19 -1.96 -14.61
N ARG A 86 1.50 -1.54 -15.69
CA ARG A 86 0.88 -2.46 -16.66
C ARG A 86 1.92 -3.36 -17.32
N GLU A 87 3.06 -2.80 -17.73
CA GLU A 87 4.17 -3.55 -18.32
C GLU A 87 4.76 -4.59 -17.35
N LYS A 88 4.82 -4.28 -16.05
CA LYS A 88 5.41 -5.15 -15.01
C LYS A 88 4.39 -5.98 -14.23
N LYS A 89 3.10 -5.93 -14.59
CA LYS A 89 2.01 -6.55 -13.82
C LYS A 89 2.25 -8.02 -13.54
N GLN A 90 2.69 -8.78 -14.52
CA GLN A 90 2.90 -10.24 -14.36
C GLN A 90 4.04 -10.54 -13.38
N ASP A 91 5.15 -9.83 -13.50
CA ASP A 91 6.32 -10.07 -12.64
C ASP A 91 6.05 -9.58 -11.22
N LEU A 92 5.49 -8.39 -11.06
CA LEU A 92 5.16 -7.85 -9.75
C LEU A 92 4.07 -8.67 -9.04
N GLY A 93 3.03 -9.12 -9.77
CA GLY A 93 1.99 -9.98 -9.20
C GLY A 93 2.54 -11.32 -8.72
N LYS A 94 3.48 -11.92 -9.46
CA LYS A 94 4.19 -13.14 -9.01
C LYS A 94 5.06 -12.89 -7.77
N LEU A 95 5.74 -11.73 -7.71
CA LEU A 95 6.51 -11.35 -6.53
C LEU A 95 5.61 -11.20 -5.31
N VAL A 96 4.48 -10.49 -5.44
CA VAL A 96 3.48 -10.37 -4.37
C VAL A 96 3.03 -11.73 -3.87
N SER A 97 2.68 -12.65 -4.79
CA SER A 97 2.24 -14.00 -4.41
C SER A 97 3.34 -14.83 -3.75
N TYR A 98 4.56 -14.71 -4.18
CA TYR A 98 5.68 -15.52 -3.65
C TYR A 98 6.23 -14.98 -2.33
N GLU A 99 6.27 -13.65 -2.15
CA GLU A 99 6.76 -13.02 -0.92
C GLU A 99 5.70 -12.99 0.19
N MET A 100 4.41 -12.80 -0.18
CA MET A 100 3.33 -12.66 0.80
C MET A 100 2.50 -13.94 0.99
N GLY A 101 2.41 -14.79 -0.01
CA GLY A 101 1.67 -16.05 0.06
C GLY A 101 0.26 -16.03 -0.52
N LYS A 102 -0.31 -14.88 -0.92
CA LYS A 102 -1.63 -14.83 -1.54
C LYS A 102 -1.65 -15.45 -2.94
N SER A 103 -2.82 -15.91 -3.40
CA SER A 103 -2.97 -16.54 -4.71
C SER A 103 -2.49 -15.63 -5.85
N LEU A 104 -2.06 -16.20 -6.99
CA LEU A 104 -1.59 -15.42 -8.14
C LEU A 104 -2.65 -14.45 -8.64
N GLN A 105 -3.93 -14.84 -8.63
CA GLN A 105 -5.02 -13.96 -9.04
C GLN A 105 -5.14 -12.74 -8.12
N GLU A 106 -4.94 -12.93 -6.82
CA GLU A 106 -4.93 -11.82 -5.86
C GLU A 106 -3.69 -10.94 -6.02
N GLY A 107 -2.51 -11.52 -6.27
CA GLY A 107 -1.29 -10.76 -6.56
C GLY A 107 -1.42 -9.90 -7.82
N LEU A 108 -1.99 -10.46 -8.89
CA LEU A 108 -2.28 -9.72 -10.12
C LEU A 108 -3.37 -8.67 -9.92
N GLY A 109 -4.39 -9.00 -9.11
CA GLY A 109 -5.47 -8.08 -8.72
C GLY A 109 -4.93 -6.88 -7.94
N GLU A 110 -4.00 -7.10 -7.03
CA GLU A 110 -3.38 -6.03 -6.26
C GLU A 110 -2.59 -5.05 -7.14
N VAL A 111 -1.86 -5.57 -8.15
CA VAL A 111 -1.21 -4.69 -9.14
C VAL A 111 -2.25 -3.98 -10.02
N GLN A 112 -3.39 -4.61 -10.32
CA GLN A 112 -4.48 -3.93 -11.02
C GLN A 112 -5.01 -2.75 -10.21
N GLU A 113 -5.21 -2.90 -8.92
CA GLU A 113 -5.62 -1.79 -8.04
C GLU A 113 -4.62 -0.63 -8.07
N MET A 114 -3.31 -0.90 -8.17
CA MET A 114 -2.30 0.14 -8.35
C MET A 114 -2.50 0.92 -9.66
N ILE A 115 -2.84 0.22 -10.74
CA ILE A 115 -3.12 0.81 -12.05
C ILE A 115 -4.38 1.66 -11.99
N ASP A 116 -5.44 1.13 -11.41
CA ASP A 116 -6.75 1.79 -11.30
C ASP A 116 -6.66 3.09 -10.49
N ILE A 117 -5.89 3.10 -9.41
CA ILE A 117 -5.68 4.33 -8.63
C ILE A 117 -4.81 5.36 -9.38
N CYS A 118 -3.90 4.93 -10.27
CA CYS A 118 -3.21 5.86 -11.16
C CYS A 118 -4.22 6.56 -12.07
N ASP A 119 -5.10 5.81 -12.73
CA ASP A 119 -6.10 6.35 -13.65
C ASP A 119 -7.06 7.31 -12.92
N PHE A 120 -7.52 6.93 -11.72
CA PHE A 120 -8.34 7.80 -10.87
C PHE A 120 -7.61 9.10 -10.50
N SER A 121 -6.35 9.01 -10.07
CA SER A 121 -5.55 10.16 -9.67
C SER A 121 -5.27 11.12 -10.83
N VAL A 122 -5.11 10.61 -12.06
CA VAL A 122 -5.00 11.43 -13.27
C VAL A 122 -6.24 12.29 -13.46
N GLY A 123 -7.43 11.71 -13.33
CA GLY A 123 -8.69 12.44 -13.37
C GLY A 123 -8.77 13.52 -12.29
N LEU A 124 -8.43 13.18 -11.06
CA LEU A 124 -8.43 14.12 -9.94
C LEU A 124 -7.46 15.28 -10.11
N SER A 125 -6.34 15.10 -10.82
CA SER A 125 -5.37 16.17 -11.06
C SER A 125 -5.96 17.42 -11.72
N ARG A 126 -7.12 17.28 -12.38
CA ARG A 126 -7.87 18.39 -13.01
C ARG A 126 -9.09 18.83 -12.20
N GLN A 127 -9.36 18.20 -11.07
CA GLN A 127 -10.55 18.41 -10.24
C GLN A 127 -10.22 18.90 -8.82
N LEU A 128 -8.98 19.33 -8.58
CA LEU A 128 -8.54 19.89 -7.29
C LEU A 128 -9.00 21.35 -7.13
N HIS A 129 -10.30 21.58 -7.30
CA HIS A 129 -10.93 22.89 -7.16
C HIS A 129 -11.61 23.01 -5.78
N GLY A 130 -11.76 24.24 -5.29
CA GLY A 130 -12.55 24.56 -4.13
C GLY A 130 -13.83 25.31 -4.50
N LEU A 131 -14.62 25.68 -3.51
CA LEU A 131 -15.84 26.46 -3.67
C LEU A 131 -15.52 27.95 -3.88
N THR A 132 -16.34 28.63 -4.64
CA THR A 132 -16.36 30.08 -4.73
C THR A 132 -17.67 30.57 -4.13
N MET A 133 -17.62 31.52 -3.21
CA MET A 133 -18.77 32.02 -2.49
C MET A 133 -18.79 33.55 -2.43
N HIS A 134 -19.99 34.13 -2.21
CA HIS A 134 -20.15 35.57 -2.03
C HIS A 134 -19.68 35.99 -0.63
N SER A 135 -19.13 37.19 -0.55
CA SER A 135 -18.79 37.83 0.71
C SER A 135 -19.92 38.76 1.15
N GLU A 136 -20.17 38.91 2.43
CA GLU A 136 -21.01 39.90 3.04
C GLU A 136 -20.42 41.33 2.97
N ARG A 137 -19.10 41.42 2.66
CA ARG A 137 -18.37 42.70 2.63
C ARG A 137 -18.25 43.22 1.21
N PRO A 138 -18.48 44.54 0.97
CA PRO A 138 -18.25 45.13 -0.33
C PRO A 138 -16.82 44.98 -0.83
N ALA A 139 -16.63 44.74 -2.13
CA ALA A 139 -15.34 44.61 -2.79
C ALA A 139 -14.48 43.44 -2.26
N HIS A 140 -15.07 42.40 -1.61
CA HIS A 140 -14.41 41.22 -1.16
C HIS A 140 -14.80 39.99 -2.02
N ARG A 141 -13.84 39.14 -2.28
CA ARG A 141 -14.02 37.83 -2.93
C ARG A 141 -13.59 36.71 -1.98
N MET A 142 -14.39 35.64 -1.89
CA MET A 142 -14.13 34.49 -1.08
C MET A 142 -14.05 33.24 -1.97
N TYR A 143 -13.04 32.40 -1.74
CA TYR A 143 -12.93 31.11 -2.39
C TYR A 143 -12.06 30.17 -1.54
N GLU A 144 -12.27 28.87 -1.72
CA GLU A 144 -11.41 27.80 -1.17
C GLU A 144 -10.32 27.45 -2.15
N GLN A 145 -9.15 27.14 -1.63
CA GLN A 145 -8.04 26.59 -2.39
C GLN A 145 -7.33 25.52 -1.59
N TRP A 146 -7.11 24.37 -2.21
CA TRP A 146 -6.40 23.27 -1.58
C TRP A 146 -4.90 23.37 -1.83
N HIS A 147 -4.12 23.26 -0.76
CA HIS A 147 -2.66 23.29 -0.79
C HIS A 147 -2.07 21.95 -0.28
N PRO A 148 -0.94 21.48 -0.84
CA PRO A 148 -0.28 20.30 -0.35
C PRO A 148 0.24 20.49 1.08
N LEU A 149 0.26 19.40 1.86
CA LEU A 149 0.67 19.39 3.26
C LEU A 149 2.19 19.34 3.44
N GLY A 150 2.90 18.64 2.55
CA GLY A 150 4.34 18.44 2.67
C GLY A 150 4.76 17.00 2.46
N VAL A 151 5.58 16.48 3.36
CA VAL A 151 6.00 15.08 3.36
C VAL A 151 4.88 14.23 3.95
N VAL A 152 4.45 13.20 3.23
CA VAL A 152 3.50 12.19 3.68
C VAL A 152 4.25 10.92 4.03
N GLY A 153 4.20 10.52 5.30
CA GLY A 153 4.70 9.22 5.74
C GLY A 153 3.66 8.14 5.49
N ILE A 154 4.03 7.10 4.74
CA ILE A 154 3.17 5.95 4.46
C ILE A 154 3.72 4.74 5.20
N ILE A 155 2.89 4.10 6.02
CA ILE A 155 3.20 2.83 6.69
C ILE A 155 2.21 1.79 6.17
N SER A 156 2.71 0.74 5.51
CA SER A 156 1.86 -0.32 4.96
C SER A 156 2.08 -1.66 5.64
N ALA A 157 1.05 -2.49 5.65
CA ALA A 157 1.08 -3.83 6.19
C ALA A 157 1.47 -4.87 5.12
N PHE A 158 1.83 -6.07 5.57
CA PHE A 158 2.31 -7.15 4.72
C PHE A 158 1.26 -7.71 3.76
N ASN A 159 -0.02 -7.65 4.14
CA ASN A 159 -1.11 -8.33 3.45
C ASN A 159 -1.52 -7.68 2.12
N PHE A 160 -1.21 -6.40 1.93
CA PHE A 160 -1.34 -5.65 0.68
C PHE A 160 -0.03 -4.86 0.44
N PRO A 161 1.06 -5.58 0.07
CA PRO A 161 2.40 -4.99 0.07
C PRO A 161 2.63 -3.92 -0.98
N VAL A 162 1.79 -3.82 -2.00
CA VAL A 162 1.97 -2.85 -3.11
C VAL A 162 0.79 -1.89 -3.29
N ALA A 163 -0.45 -2.37 -3.19
CA ALA A 163 -1.63 -1.53 -3.45
C ALA A 163 -1.79 -0.39 -2.46
N VAL A 164 -1.62 -0.63 -1.16
CA VAL A 164 -1.76 0.41 -0.12
C VAL A 164 -0.78 1.56 -0.33
N TRP A 165 0.45 1.27 -0.75
CA TRP A 165 1.39 2.32 -1.12
C TRP A 165 0.88 3.16 -2.28
N SER A 166 0.36 2.52 -3.34
CA SER A 166 -0.10 3.24 -4.52
C SER A 166 -1.34 4.10 -4.24
N TRP A 167 -2.30 3.61 -3.44
CA TRP A 167 -3.47 4.41 -3.05
C TRP A 167 -3.06 5.71 -2.37
N ASN A 168 -2.06 5.65 -1.51
CA ASN A 168 -1.56 6.82 -0.79
C ASN A 168 -0.69 7.71 -1.67
N SER A 169 0.30 7.14 -2.37
CA SER A 169 1.31 7.92 -3.08
C SER A 169 0.77 8.58 -4.35
N MET A 170 -0.07 7.89 -5.16
CA MET A 170 -0.60 8.48 -6.39
C MET A 170 -1.49 9.68 -6.10
N LEU A 171 -2.35 9.58 -5.09
CA LEU A 171 -3.18 10.71 -4.61
C LEU A 171 -2.32 11.84 -4.03
N SER A 172 -1.33 11.50 -3.18
CA SER A 172 -0.44 12.48 -2.58
C SER A 172 0.35 13.25 -3.64
N TRP A 173 0.89 12.56 -4.64
CA TRP A 173 1.69 13.20 -5.69
C TRP A 173 0.88 14.14 -6.56
N VAL A 174 -0.33 13.78 -6.98
CA VAL A 174 -1.18 14.72 -7.76
C VAL A 174 -1.63 15.92 -6.93
N CYS A 175 -1.79 15.78 -5.62
CA CYS A 175 -2.04 16.88 -4.70
C CYS A 175 -0.80 17.77 -4.47
N GLY A 176 0.39 17.34 -4.90
CA GLY A 176 1.64 18.10 -4.76
C GLY A 176 2.43 17.80 -3.49
N ASN A 177 2.07 16.74 -2.75
CA ASN A 177 2.85 16.20 -1.66
C ASN A 177 4.00 15.32 -2.18
N VAL A 178 4.92 14.99 -1.30
CA VAL A 178 5.96 13.98 -1.51
C VAL A 178 5.80 12.87 -0.49
N CYS A 179 6.26 11.65 -0.80
CA CYS A 179 6.01 10.48 0.04
C CYS A 179 7.30 9.85 0.54
N VAL A 180 7.29 9.42 1.80
CA VAL A 180 8.29 8.51 2.38
C VAL A 180 7.57 7.26 2.85
N TRP A 181 7.92 6.13 2.27
CA TRP A 181 7.26 4.85 2.52
C TRP A 181 8.08 3.94 3.42
N LYS A 182 7.48 3.51 4.54
CA LYS A 182 7.94 2.41 5.38
C LYS A 182 7.06 1.20 5.10
N ALA A 183 7.54 0.28 4.29
CA ALA A 183 6.87 -0.99 4.03
C ALA A 183 6.96 -1.96 5.23
N SER A 184 6.15 -3.03 5.21
CA SER A 184 6.32 -4.12 6.17
C SER A 184 7.68 -4.80 5.98
N GLU A 185 8.32 -5.14 7.09
CA GLU A 185 9.56 -5.93 7.11
C GLU A 185 9.38 -7.35 6.58
N LYS A 186 8.15 -7.84 6.49
CA LYS A 186 7.82 -9.17 5.96
C LYS A 186 7.76 -9.21 4.43
N THR A 187 7.58 -8.05 3.78
CA THR A 187 7.43 -7.95 2.32
C THR A 187 8.26 -6.79 1.73
N PRO A 188 9.57 -6.74 2.04
CA PRO A 188 10.40 -5.62 1.63
C PRO A 188 10.67 -5.61 0.12
N LEU A 189 10.75 -6.76 -0.55
CA LEU A 189 11.08 -6.84 -1.98
C LEU A 189 9.97 -6.26 -2.86
N CYS A 190 8.71 -6.46 -2.49
CA CYS A 190 7.57 -5.81 -3.15
C CYS A 190 7.73 -4.29 -3.13
N ALA A 191 8.18 -3.73 -2.02
CA ALA A 191 8.39 -2.29 -1.90
C ALA A 191 9.55 -1.78 -2.75
N LEU A 192 10.67 -2.51 -2.78
CA LEU A 192 11.80 -2.16 -3.63
C LEU A 192 11.42 -2.20 -5.12
N ALA A 193 10.67 -3.22 -5.54
CA ALA A 193 10.18 -3.34 -6.92
C ALA A 193 9.31 -2.13 -7.32
N CYS A 194 8.38 -1.71 -6.45
CA CYS A 194 7.57 -0.52 -6.67
C CYS A 194 8.44 0.75 -6.77
N GLN A 195 9.44 0.90 -5.92
CA GLN A 195 10.37 2.04 -5.95
C GLN A 195 11.18 2.07 -7.25
N HIS A 196 11.69 0.94 -7.72
CA HIS A 196 12.41 0.85 -9.00
C HIS A 196 11.53 1.26 -10.19
N ILE A 197 10.27 0.80 -10.21
CA ILE A 197 9.30 1.16 -11.26
C ILE A 197 9.05 2.67 -11.24
N ALA A 198 8.72 3.25 -10.09
CA ALA A 198 8.45 4.69 -9.96
C ALA A 198 9.69 5.53 -10.30
N ALA A 199 10.86 5.16 -9.79
CA ALA A 199 12.14 5.86 -10.04
C ALA A 199 12.50 5.90 -11.52
N SER A 200 12.20 4.83 -12.27
CA SER A 200 12.44 4.79 -13.71
C SER A 200 11.63 5.85 -14.48
N VAL A 201 10.38 6.09 -14.06
CA VAL A 201 9.51 7.12 -14.65
C VAL A 201 9.97 8.52 -14.22
N PHE A 202 10.31 8.68 -12.95
CA PHE A 202 10.78 9.95 -12.40
C PHE A 202 12.06 10.43 -13.10
N ALA A 203 13.01 9.53 -13.31
CA ALA A 203 14.26 9.84 -14.01
C ALA A 203 14.02 10.32 -15.47
N LYS A 204 13.12 9.66 -16.20
CA LYS A 204 12.75 10.04 -17.58
C LYS A 204 12.12 11.44 -17.68
N ASN A 205 11.50 11.90 -16.60
CA ASN A 205 10.72 13.15 -16.57
C ASN A 205 11.40 14.26 -15.75
N ASN A 206 12.63 14.06 -15.30
CA ASN A 206 13.38 15.01 -14.47
C ASN A 206 12.56 15.42 -13.22
N VAL A 207 11.83 14.48 -12.61
CA VAL A 207 11.12 14.70 -11.35
C VAL A 207 12.17 14.91 -10.24
N PRO A 208 11.99 15.89 -9.35
CA PRO A 208 12.94 16.14 -8.26
C PRO A 208 13.20 14.89 -7.41
N GLU A 209 14.47 14.61 -7.16
CA GLU A 209 14.88 13.52 -6.26
C GLU A 209 14.36 13.78 -4.85
N GLY A 210 13.63 12.84 -4.27
CA GLY A 210 12.98 12.95 -2.97
C GLY A 210 11.44 13.01 -3.04
N VAL A 211 10.85 13.00 -4.24
CA VAL A 211 9.37 12.91 -4.38
C VAL A 211 8.85 11.56 -3.90
N SER A 212 9.61 10.48 -4.08
CA SER A 212 9.34 9.15 -3.56
C SER A 212 10.54 8.61 -2.80
N GLY A 213 10.48 8.56 -1.49
CA GLY A 213 11.48 7.91 -0.65
C GLY A 213 11.00 6.58 -0.10
N ILE A 214 11.94 5.65 0.12
CA ILE A 214 11.66 4.38 0.82
C ILE A 214 12.64 4.20 1.98
N ILE A 215 12.12 3.72 3.09
CA ILE A 215 12.86 3.29 4.27
C ILE A 215 12.40 1.89 4.66
N THR A 216 13.33 1.00 4.92
CA THR A 216 13.04 -0.37 5.36
C THR A 216 13.52 -0.57 6.80
N GLY A 217 12.87 -1.44 7.51
CA GLY A 217 13.24 -1.73 8.89
C GLY A 217 12.06 -2.25 9.69
N GLU A 218 12.34 -2.57 10.92
CA GLU A 218 11.36 -3.02 11.89
C GLU A 218 10.58 -1.83 12.49
N ARG A 219 9.97 -2.08 13.64
CA ARG A 219 9.13 -1.12 14.35
C ARG A 219 9.84 0.21 14.65
N ASN A 220 11.10 0.17 15.03
CA ASN A 220 11.90 1.36 15.36
C ASN A 220 11.97 2.38 14.22
N VAL A 221 12.12 1.92 12.95
CA VAL A 221 12.13 2.81 11.78
C VAL A 221 10.75 3.44 11.55
N GLY A 222 9.69 2.69 11.80
CA GLY A 222 8.33 3.22 11.79
C GLY A 222 8.10 4.29 12.87
N GLU A 223 8.63 4.07 14.07
CA GLU A 223 8.54 5.03 15.18
C GLU A 223 9.28 6.34 14.87
N TRP A 224 10.44 6.29 14.19
CA TRP A 224 11.11 7.52 13.73
C TRP A 224 10.21 8.33 12.80
N LEU A 225 9.56 7.66 11.83
CA LEU A 225 8.67 8.33 10.88
C LEU A 225 7.45 8.96 11.57
N VAL A 226 6.86 8.25 12.52
CA VAL A 226 5.66 8.70 13.25
C VAL A 226 5.97 9.90 14.16
N GLN A 227 7.15 9.92 14.79
CA GLN A 227 7.56 10.98 15.71
C GLN A 227 8.12 12.22 15.02
N ASP A 228 8.48 12.13 13.74
CA ASP A 228 9.16 13.21 13.02
C ASP A 228 8.20 14.37 12.70
N THR A 229 8.45 15.54 13.26
CA THR A 229 7.67 16.76 13.03
C THR A 229 7.78 17.30 11.61
N ARG A 230 8.81 16.87 10.84
CA ARG A 230 8.97 17.21 9.43
C ARG A 230 7.97 16.47 8.53
N VAL A 231 7.23 15.50 9.07
CA VAL A 231 6.24 14.66 8.37
C VAL A 231 4.84 15.00 8.90
N PRO A 232 4.15 16.00 8.32
CA PRO A 232 2.88 16.51 8.85
C PRO A 232 1.72 15.52 8.77
N LEU A 233 1.76 14.53 7.88
CA LEU A 233 0.73 13.51 7.71
C LEU A 233 1.36 12.12 7.74
N ILE A 234 0.79 11.24 8.57
CA ILE A 234 1.07 9.80 8.57
C ILE A 234 -0.19 9.06 8.10
N SER A 235 -0.07 8.31 7.02
CA SER A 235 -1.07 7.31 6.60
C SER A 235 -0.56 5.92 6.95
N ALA A 236 -1.23 5.27 7.90
CA ALA A 236 -0.78 3.99 8.45
C ALA A 236 -1.87 2.92 8.34
N THR A 237 -1.50 1.79 7.73
CA THR A 237 -2.32 0.60 7.62
C THR A 237 -1.70 -0.53 8.43
N GLY A 238 -2.47 -1.11 9.35
CA GLY A 238 -2.00 -2.21 10.18
C GLY A 238 -2.96 -2.62 11.30
N SER A 239 -2.43 -3.12 12.41
CA SER A 239 -3.24 -3.57 13.54
C SER A 239 -3.87 -2.41 14.32
N THR A 240 -4.99 -2.66 15.00
CA THR A 240 -5.61 -1.69 15.91
C THR A 240 -4.65 -1.21 17.01
N ALA A 241 -3.79 -2.10 17.51
CA ALA A 241 -2.77 -1.73 18.50
C ALA A 241 -1.74 -0.75 17.92
N MET A 242 -1.26 -0.98 16.69
CA MET A 242 -0.38 -0.07 15.97
C MET A 242 -1.10 1.26 15.72
N GLY A 243 -2.33 1.24 15.24
CA GLY A 243 -3.13 2.46 15.00
C GLY A 243 -3.29 3.33 16.23
N LYS A 244 -3.53 2.71 17.41
CA LYS A 244 -3.59 3.44 18.68
C LYS A 244 -2.25 4.13 19.00
N ALA A 245 -1.14 3.42 18.85
CA ALA A 245 0.20 3.98 19.11
C ALA A 245 0.52 5.13 18.14
N VAL A 246 0.29 4.92 16.83
CA VAL A 246 0.53 5.94 15.79
C VAL A 246 -0.36 7.16 16.00
N GLY A 247 -1.67 6.96 16.19
CA GLY A 247 -2.61 8.06 16.39
C GLY A 247 -2.26 8.92 17.60
N THR A 248 -1.91 8.30 18.74
CA THR A 248 -1.49 9.01 19.94
C THR A 248 -0.20 9.81 19.69
N ALA A 249 0.82 9.20 19.10
CA ALA A 249 2.10 9.87 18.86
C ALA A 249 1.96 11.02 17.84
N VAL A 250 1.18 10.85 16.77
CA VAL A 250 0.96 11.90 15.78
C VAL A 250 0.13 13.06 16.37
N ALA A 251 -0.90 12.76 17.16
CA ALA A 251 -1.72 13.77 17.82
C ALA A 251 -0.92 14.60 18.82
N SER A 252 0.02 13.99 19.57
CA SER A 252 0.85 14.68 20.55
C SER A 252 1.73 15.79 19.96
N ARG A 253 2.03 15.71 18.65
CA ARG A 253 2.79 16.71 17.88
C ARG A 253 1.94 17.56 16.92
N PHE A 254 0.61 17.53 17.09
CA PHE A 254 -0.36 18.23 16.21
C PHE A 254 -0.27 17.83 14.72
N GLY A 255 0.24 16.62 14.41
CA GLY A 255 0.25 16.06 13.09
C GLY A 255 -1.13 15.53 12.69
N LYS A 256 -1.28 15.15 11.43
CA LYS A 256 -2.48 14.50 10.89
C LYS A 256 -2.23 13.01 10.70
N SER A 257 -3.27 12.18 10.91
CA SER A 257 -3.19 10.75 10.64
C SER A 257 -4.40 10.25 9.85
N ILE A 258 -4.14 9.30 8.95
CA ILE A 258 -5.14 8.43 8.32
C ILE A 258 -4.80 7.02 8.80
N LEU A 259 -5.76 6.36 9.43
CA LEU A 259 -5.53 5.06 10.06
C LEU A 259 -6.49 4.03 9.47
N GLU A 260 -5.94 3.09 8.71
CA GLU A 260 -6.64 1.93 8.18
C GLU A 260 -6.26 0.70 9.01
N LEU A 261 -7.22 0.16 9.77
CA LEU A 261 -6.95 -0.79 10.85
C LEU A 261 -7.69 -2.11 10.63
N GLY A 262 -7.47 -3.05 11.54
CA GLY A 262 -8.15 -4.33 11.54
C GLY A 262 -9.65 -4.21 11.85
N GLY A 263 -10.38 -5.27 11.52
CA GLY A 263 -11.81 -5.38 11.76
C GLY A 263 -12.21 -6.75 12.28
N ASN A 264 -13.45 -6.84 12.75
CA ASN A 264 -14.12 -8.08 13.13
C ASN A 264 -15.45 -8.17 12.37
N ASN A 265 -15.33 -8.30 11.04
CA ASN A 265 -16.40 -8.09 10.08
C ASN A 265 -17.44 -9.21 10.13
N ALA A 266 -18.70 -8.87 9.90
CA ALA A 266 -19.81 -9.81 9.92
C ALA A 266 -20.60 -9.77 8.60
N ILE A 267 -21.17 -10.93 8.24
CA ILE A 267 -22.24 -11.04 7.23
C ILE A 267 -23.51 -11.44 7.97
N ILE A 268 -24.60 -10.70 7.71
CA ILE A 268 -25.93 -10.98 8.25
C ILE A 268 -26.72 -11.68 7.15
N ILE A 269 -27.25 -12.88 7.44
CA ILE A 269 -27.99 -13.71 6.50
C ILE A 269 -29.41 -13.89 7.05
N SER A 270 -30.36 -13.14 6.48
CA SER A 270 -31.79 -13.25 6.83
C SER A 270 -32.44 -14.46 6.16
N GLU A 271 -33.63 -14.84 6.61
CA GLU A 271 -34.43 -15.93 6.01
C GLU A 271 -34.79 -15.69 4.54
N HIS A 272 -34.75 -14.45 4.09
CA HIS A 272 -35.05 -14.04 2.70
C HIS A 272 -33.79 -13.87 1.84
N ALA A 273 -32.60 -14.15 2.39
CA ALA A 273 -31.36 -13.98 1.66
C ALA A 273 -31.25 -14.95 0.46
N ASP A 274 -30.69 -14.47 -0.65
CA ASP A 274 -30.23 -15.35 -1.73
C ASP A 274 -29.02 -16.15 -1.22
N LEU A 275 -29.24 -17.44 -0.99
CA LEU A 275 -28.22 -18.31 -0.40
C LEU A 275 -27.05 -18.60 -1.34
N ASP A 276 -27.22 -18.52 -2.64
CA ASP A 276 -26.12 -18.78 -3.59
C ASP A 276 -25.14 -17.61 -3.56
N ILE A 277 -25.64 -16.38 -3.51
CA ILE A 277 -24.81 -15.17 -3.30
C ILE A 277 -24.22 -15.18 -1.88
N ALA A 278 -25.01 -15.46 -0.85
CA ALA A 278 -24.57 -15.41 0.53
C ALA A 278 -23.47 -16.42 0.85
N ILE A 279 -23.56 -17.65 0.33
CA ILE A 279 -22.55 -18.70 0.54
C ILE A 279 -21.25 -18.35 -0.17
N LEU A 280 -21.32 -17.96 -1.46
CA LEU A 280 -20.12 -17.60 -2.23
C LEU A 280 -19.42 -16.36 -1.65
N GLY A 281 -20.19 -15.32 -1.29
CA GLY A 281 -19.68 -14.13 -0.66
C GLY A 281 -19.05 -14.39 0.71
N SER A 282 -19.66 -15.26 1.52
CA SER A 282 -19.12 -15.66 2.82
C SER A 282 -17.83 -16.45 2.69
N LEU A 283 -17.77 -17.39 1.76
CA LEU A 283 -16.57 -18.17 1.49
C LEU A 283 -15.43 -17.26 1.03
N PHE A 284 -15.64 -16.46 -0.03
CA PHE A 284 -14.63 -15.56 -0.55
C PHE A 284 -14.16 -14.55 0.49
N GLY A 285 -15.09 -13.94 1.23
CA GLY A 285 -14.77 -12.97 2.28
C GLY A 285 -13.95 -13.57 3.44
N ALA A 286 -14.11 -14.88 3.71
CA ALA A 286 -13.38 -15.56 4.77
C ALA A 286 -11.99 -16.05 4.33
N VAL A 287 -11.85 -16.56 3.10
CA VAL A 287 -10.61 -17.21 2.65
C VAL A 287 -9.69 -16.32 1.81
N GLY A 288 -10.19 -15.20 1.31
CA GLY A 288 -9.37 -14.25 0.54
C GLY A 288 -8.11 -13.86 1.32
N THR A 289 -6.95 -13.92 0.66
CA THR A 289 -5.62 -13.72 1.28
C THR A 289 -5.41 -14.62 2.52
N ALA A 290 -5.93 -15.86 2.48
CA ALA A 290 -5.92 -16.81 3.58
C ALA A 290 -6.51 -16.23 4.90
N GLY A 291 -7.54 -15.36 4.80
CA GLY A 291 -8.16 -14.69 5.96
C GLY A 291 -7.34 -13.54 6.56
N GLN A 292 -6.28 -13.09 5.88
CA GLN A 292 -5.37 -12.06 6.38
C GLN A 292 -5.73 -10.64 5.88
N ARG A 293 -7.02 -10.33 5.71
CA ARG A 293 -7.49 -8.99 5.34
C ARG A 293 -8.13 -8.26 6.52
N CYS A 294 -8.06 -6.95 6.51
CA CYS A 294 -8.86 -6.09 7.41
C CYS A 294 -10.37 -6.32 7.20
N THR A 295 -10.79 -6.71 5.99
CA THR A 295 -12.17 -6.98 5.59
C THR A 295 -12.56 -8.46 5.68
N SER A 296 -11.69 -9.39 6.13
CA SER A 296 -12.02 -10.82 6.24
C SER A 296 -13.29 -11.02 7.05
N THR A 297 -14.20 -11.81 6.51
CA THR A 297 -15.42 -12.23 7.22
C THR A 297 -15.02 -13.10 8.40
N ARG A 298 -15.35 -12.67 9.61
CA ARG A 298 -15.02 -13.38 10.85
C ARG A 298 -16.23 -13.93 11.56
N ARG A 299 -17.40 -13.38 11.28
CA ARG A 299 -18.67 -13.75 11.92
C ARG A 299 -19.77 -13.87 10.87
N LEU A 300 -20.59 -14.91 11.01
CA LEU A 300 -21.85 -15.06 10.29
C LEU A 300 -23.00 -14.97 11.31
N ILE A 301 -23.90 -14.03 11.09
CA ILE A 301 -25.12 -13.85 11.90
C ILE A 301 -26.27 -14.37 11.04
N ILE A 302 -26.71 -15.58 11.32
CA ILE A 302 -27.64 -16.33 10.46
C ILE A 302 -28.97 -16.44 11.16
N HIS A 303 -30.09 -16.17 10.45
CA HIS A 303 -31.43 -16.40 10.95
C HIS A 303 -31.62 -17.90 11.28
N GLU A 304 -32.23 -18.19 12.41
CA GLU A 304 -32.33 -19.56 12.95
C GLU A 304 -32.99 -20.55 12.00
N SER A 305 -34.03 -20.13 11.27
CA SER A 305 -34.79 -20.99 10.37
C SER A 305 -33.98 -21.54 9.19
N ILE A 306 -32.85 -20.90 8.84
CA ILE A 306 -31.99 -21.28 7.72
C ILE A 306 -30.60 -21.73 8.13
N TYR A 307 -30.30 -21.74 9.46
CA TYR A 307 -28.98 -22.01 9.99
C TYR A 307 -28.37 -23.32 9.47
N GLU A 308 -29.07 -24.44 9.59
CA GLU A 308 -28.57 -25.75 9.18
C GLU A 308 -28.39 -25.83 7.65
N LYS A 309 -29.25 -25.16 6.88
CA LYS A 309 -29.11 -25.08 5.43
C LYS A 309 -27.87 -24.31 5.00
N VAL A 310 -27.61 -23.15 5.63
CA VAL A 310 -26.40 -22.33 5.38
C VAL A 310 -25.16 -23.09 5.79
N LYS A 311 -25.13 -23.69 6.98
CA LYS A 311 -24.01 -24.48 7.50
C LYS A 311 -23.63 -25.63 6.54
N THR A 312 -24.61 -26.42 6.09
CA THR A 312 -24.39 -27.53 5.16
C THR A 312 -23.81 -27.06 3.83
N LYS A 313 -24.40 -26.02 3.23
CA LYS A 313 -23.89 -25.42 1.97
C LYS A 313 -22.48 -24.86 2.12
N LEU A 314 -22.19 -24.18 3.24
CA LEU A 314 -20.90 -23.58 3.47
C LEU A 314 -19.79 -24.65 3.66
N ILE A 315 -20.06 -25.71 4.43
CA ILE A 315 -19.14 -26.85 4.55
C ILE A 315 -18.83 -27.47 3.18
N ALA A 316 -19.87 -27.70 2.36
CA ALA A 316 -19.67 -28.20 1.00
C ALA A 316 -18.87 -27.27 0.11
N ALA A 317 -19.02 -25.95 0.26
CA ALA A 317 -18.22 -24.95 -0.46
C ALA A 317 -16.75 -24.96 0.00
N TYR A 318 -16.49 -25.02 1.29
CA TYR A 318 -15.12 -25.11 1.84
C TYR A 318 -14.39 -26.37 1.39
N SER A 319 -15.07 -27.51 1.27
CA SER A 319 -14.47 -28.77 0.81
C SER A 319 -13.95 -28.75 -0.64
N GLN A 320 -14.36 -27.76 -1.43
CA GLN A 320 -13.91 -27.57 -2.82
C GLN A 320 -12.68 -26.68 -2.92
N LEU A 321 -12.22 -26.07 -1.83
CA LEU A 321 -11.05 -25.21 -1.85
C LEU A 321 -9.77 -26.02 -2.12
N ARG A 322 -8.98 -25.53 -3.06
CA ARG A 322 -7.63 -26.04 -3.31
C ARG A 322 -6.64 -25.10 -2.65
N ILE A 323 -5.92 -25.63 -1.65
CA ILE A 323 -4.89 -24.91 -0.90
C ILE A 323 -3.53 -25.43 -1.39
N GLY A 324 -2.60 -24.52 -1.72
CA GLY A 324 -1.29 -24.95 -2.21
C GLY A 324 -0.41 -23.78 -2.67
N ASN A 325 0.56 -24.08 -3.52
CA ASN A 325 1.47 -23.09 -4.07
C ASN A 325 0.67 -21.97 -4.78
N PRO A 326 0.77 -20.71 -4.32
CA PRO A 326 0.00 -19.59 -4.85
C PRO A 326 0.35 -19.26 -6.30
N LEU A 327 1.53 -19.63 -6.79
CA LEU A 327 1.94 -19.43 -8.19
C LEU A 327 1.28 -20.41 -9.15
N ASP A 328 0.68 -21.49 -8.65
CA ASP A 328 -0.16 -22.38 -9.48
C ASP A 328 -1.58 -21.77 -9.56
N PRO A 329 -2.03 -21.37 -10.77
CA PRO A 329 -3.33 -20.71 -10.93
C PRO A 329 -4.53 -21.62 -10.62
N LYS A 330 -4.31 -22.93 -10.41
CA LYS A 330 -5.33 -23.87 -9.99
C LYS A 330 -5.66 -23.78 -8.51
N ASN A 331 -4.78 -23.22 -7.69
CA ASN A 331 -4.97 -23.09 -6.25
C ASN A 331 -5.74 -21.81 -5.91
N HIS A 332 -6.70 -21.93 -5.00
CA HIS A 332 -7.53 -20.81 -4.57
C HIS A 332 -6.91 -20.04 -3.41
N VAL A 333 -6.19 -20.73 -2.53
CA VAL A 333 -5.64 -20.19 -1.29
C VAL A 333 -4.18 -20.61 -1.14
N GLY A 334 -3.32 -19.65 -0.87
CA GLY A 334 -1.91 -19.89 -0.55
C GLY A 334 -1.66 -20.01 0.97
N PRO A 335 -0.39 -20.03 1.40
CA PRO A 335 -0.01 -20.09 2.82
C PRO A 335 -0.30 -18.77 3.55
N LEU A 336 -0.28 -18.85 4.89
CA LEU A 336 -0.13 -17.68 5.75
C LEU A 336 1.29 -17.12 5.64
N ILE A 337 1.47 -15.84 5.92
CA ILE A 337 2.78 -15.19 5.86
C ILE A 337 3.78 -15.77 6.86
N ASP A 338 3.28 -16.22 8.01
CA ASP A 338 4.02 -16.88 9.09
C ASP A 338 3.08 -17.77 9.92
#